data_e91ede33df73e3a3e6081ee2ce8b691d
#
_entry.id   e91ede33df73e3a3e6081ee2ce8b691d
#
_cell.length_a   1.000
_cell.length_b   1.000
_cell.length_c   1.000
_cell.angle_alpha   90.00
_cell.angle_beta   90.00
_cell.angle_gamma   90.00
#
_symmetry.space_group_name_H-M   'P 1'
#
loop_
_entity.id
_entity.type
_entity.pdbx_description
1 polymer ?
#
loop_
_entity_poly.entity_id
_entity_poly.type
_entity_poly.pdbx_seq_one_letter_code
_entity_poly.pdbx_strand_id
1 'polypeptide(L)'
;ETKLKKSNINDAFHNFVRPFDLSKAPLFRVEAVEDENGDTTVFYDTHHIISDGFSAAVMEDELIRLYNGGEAESPRVQYKDYSEWMRTRDLSRQEKYWLSQFDDEIPVLDMPLDHARGKYQSFAGAAAGVKLDAATSEKLRNTAKKTGTTEYMIFLSALMITLGKSARQEDIVVGSA
;
A
#
# COMPACT_ATOMS: atom_id res chain seq x y z
N GLU A 1 22.41 27.32 -5.94
CA GLU A 1 22.77 26.49 -4.76
C GLU A 1 21.68 26.65 -3.72
N THR A 2 20.90 25.61 -3.51
CA THR A 2 19.92 25.60 -2.43
C THR A 2 20.67 25.27 -1.15
N LYS A 3 20.76 26.24 -0.24
CA LYS A 3 21.38 25.98 1.08
C LYS A 3 20.50 24.96 1.82
N LEU A 4 21.10 23.86 2.22
CA LEU A 4 20.45 22.89 3.07
C LEU A 4 20.08 23.54 4.40
N LYS A 5 18.87 23.24 4.87
CA LYS A 5 18.36 23.74 6.14
C LYS A 5 18.95 22.90 7.27
N LYS A 6 19.69 23.50 8.19
CA LYS A 6 20.16 22.81 9.39
C LYS A 6 19.02 22.72 10.40
N SER A 7 18.67 21.52 10.82
CA SER A 7 17.57 21.30 11.76
C SER A 7 17.71 19.95 12.46
N ASN A 8 17.10 19.84 13.63
CA ASN A 8 16.84 18.52 14.22
C ASN A 8 15.93 17.72 13.29
N ILE A 9 16.36 16.48 12.96
CA ILE A 9 15.67 15.64 11.97
C ILE A 9 14.22 15.35 12.38
N ASN A 10 13.95 15.11 13.67
CA ASN A 10 12.61 14.85 14.16
C ASN A 10 11.69 16.07 14.03
N ASP A 11 12.19 17.26 14.37
CA ASP A 11 11.44 18.50 14.23
C ASP A 11 11.19 18.83 12.76
N ALA A 12 12.18 18.60 11.90
CA ALA A 12 12.04 18.75 10.46
C ALA A 12 10.96 17.81 9.91
N PHE A 13 10.98 16.54 10.30
CA PHE A 13 9.98 15.55 9.88
C PHE A 13 8.55 15.95 10.31
N HIS A 14 8.35 16.36 11.57
CA HIS A 14 7.03 16.77 12.06
C HIS A 14 6.48 18.01 11.33
N ASN A 15 7.37 18.93 10.94
CA ASN A 15 6.97 20.11 10.17
C ASN A 15 6.76 19.80 8.67
N PHE A 16 7.43 18.77 8.16
CA PHE A 16 7.34 18.34 6.76
C PHE A 16 5.99 17.65 6.49
N VAL A 17 5.54 16.77 7.39
CA VAL A 17 4.29 16.02 7.25
C VAL A 17 3.10 16.94 7.50
N ARG A 18 2.35 17.23 6.46
CA ARG A 18 1.15 18.07 6.51
C ARG A 18 0.12 17.64 5.45
N PRO A 19 -1.18 17.89 5.64
CA PRO A 19 -2.19 17.56 4.64
C PRO A 19 -1.90 18.16 3.27
N PHE A 20 -2.34 17.47 2.22
CA PHE A 20 -2.35 17.98 0.85
C PHE A 20 -3.70 18.62 0.53
N ASP A 21 -3.68 19.73 -0.18
CA ASP A 21 -4.86 20.28 -0.84
C ASP A 21 -5.03 19.58 -2.20
N LEU A 22 -5.97 18.63 -2.29
CA LEU A 22 -6.15 17.80 -3.49
C LEU A 22 -6.59 18.60 -4.74
N SER A 23 -6.97 19.87 -4.57
CA SER A 23 -7.29 20.77 -5.68
C SER A 23 -6.06 21.42 -6.30
N LYS A 24 -4.88 21.26 -5.70
CA LYS A 24 -3.63 21.93 -6.10
C LYS A 24 -2.51 20.94 -6.35
N ALA A 25 -2.01 20.92 -7.57
CA ALA A 25 -0.77 20.22 -7.91
C ALA A 25 0.47 21.07 -7.53
N PRO A 26 1.61 20.43 -7.25
CA PRO A 26 1.84 18.98 -7.20
C PRO A 26 1.39 18.36 -5.87
N LEU A 27 0.93 17.09 -5.91
CA LEU A 27 0.63 16.30 -4.72
C LEU A 27 1.86 15.50 -4.24
N PHE A 28 2.98 16.13 -4.33
CA PHE A 28 4.31 15.61 -4.03
C PHE A 28 5.17 16.72 -3.44
N ARG A 29 5.96 16.42 -2.43
CA ARG A 29 6.93 17.35 -1.84
C ARG A 29 8.22 16.62 -1.45
N VAL A 30 9.33 17.34 -1.50
CA VAL A 30 10.65 16.86 -1.10
C VAL A 30 11.32 17.93 -0.29
N GLU A 31 12.02 17.55 0.76
CA GLU A 31 12.89 18.43 1.54
C GLU A 31 14.17 17.68 1.90
N ALA A 32 15.31 18.31 1.72
CA ALA A 32 16.60 17.82 2.18
C ALA A 32 17.07 18.63 3.39
N VAL A 33 17.42 17.92 4.45
CA VAL A 33 17.81 18.51 5.74
C VAL A 33 19.18 17.98 6.14
N GLU A 34 20.10 18.86 6.49
CA GLU A 34 21.39 18.51 7.08
C GLU A 34 21.28 18.51 8.59
N ASP A 35 21.73 17.45 9.24
CA ASP A 35 21.80 17.38 10.70
C ASP A 35 23.04 18.08 11.27
N GLU A 36 23.22 18.01 12.60
CA GLU A 36 24.35 18.63 13.30
C GLU A 36 25.69 17.96 12.96
N ASN A 37 25.66 16.70 12.50
CA ASN A 37 26.85 15.94 12.12
C ASN A 37 27.28 16.19 10.66
N GLY A 38 26.45 16.88 9.87
CA GLY A 38 26.63 17.10 8.46
C GLY A 38 26.06 16.02 7.55
N ASP A 39 25.29 15.07 8.12
CA ASP A 39 24.56 14.08 7.36
C ASP A 39 23.31 14.68 6.74
N THR A 40 23.02 14.34 5.49
CA THR A 40 21.85 14.83 4.78
C THR A 40 20.77 13.77 4.74
N THR A 41 19.60 14.09 5.28
CA THR A 41 18.38 13.29 5.17
C THR A 41 17.43 13.91 4.15
N VAL A 42 16.96 13.11 3.22
CA VAL A 42 15.96 13.53 2.24
C VAL A 42 14.60 12.98 2.67
N PHE A 43 13.65 13.87 2.92
CA PHE A 43 12.25 13.54 3.10
C PHE A 43 11.51 13.67 1.78
N TYR A 44 10.67 12.72 1.46
CA TYR A 44 9.67 12.87 0.41
C TYR A 44 8.31 12.44 0.92
N ASP A 45 7.27 13.10 0.45
CA ASP A 45 5.89 12.82 0.80
C ASP A 45 5.04 12.96 -0.45
N THR A 46 4.17 12.00 -0.68
CA THR A 46 3.32 11.94 -1.85
C THR A 46 1.93 11.44 -1.47
N HIS A 47 0.90 12.08 -1.99
CA HIS A 47 -0.47 11.64 -1.71
C HIS A 47 -0.76 10.34 -2.45
N HIS A 48 -1.42 9.41 -1.78
CA HIS A 48 -1.69 8.07 -2.31
C HIS A 48 -2.59 8.06 -3.57
N ILE A 49 -3.28 9.20 -3.89
CA ILE A 49 -4.07 9.34 -5.12
C ILE A 49 -3.20 9.35 -6.39
N ILE A 50 -1.90 9.68 -6.27
CA ILE A 50 -0.95 9.74 -7.40
C ILE A 50 0.18 8.70 -7.29
N SER A 51 0.20 7.89 -6.24
CA SER A 51 1.30 6.95 -5.96
C SER A 51 0.82 5.72 -5.20
N ASP A 52 1.59 4.66 -5.30
CA ASP A 52 1.43 3.40 -4.57
C ASP A 52 2.80 2.83 -4.18
N GLY A 53 2.85 1.60 -3.65
CA GLY A 53 4.10 0.97 -3.27
C GLY A 53 5.06 0.74 -4.45
N PHE A 54 4.55 0.46 -5.65
CA PHE A 54 5.39 0.35 -6.85
C PHE A 54 5.95 1.70 -7.27
N SER A 55 5.15 2.75 -7.23
CA SER A 55 5.58 4.12 -7.52
C SER A 55 6.73 4.56 -6.60
N ALA A 56 6.64 4.23 -5.31
CA ALA A 56 7.69 4.54 -4.33
C ALA A 56 9.00 3.83 -4.69
N ALA A 57 8.96 2.54 -5.00
CA ALA A 57 10.15 1.78 -5.38
C ALA A 57 10.80 2.33 -6.66
N VAL A 58 10.03 2.67 -7.68
CA VAL A 58 10.52 3.28 -8.93
C VAL A 58 11.19 4.62 -8.64
N MET A 59 10.58 5.45 -7.80
CA MET A 59 11.11 6.76 -7.43
C MET A 59 12.43 6.65 -6.65
N GLU A 60 12.52 5.69 -5.72
CA GLU A 60 13.74 5.43 -4.95
C GLU A 60 14.88 4.95 -5.84
N ASP A 61 14.61 4.03 -6.75
CA ASP A 61 15.61 3.53 -7.71
C ASP A 61 16.11 4.67 -8.64
N GLU A 62 15.20 5.52 -9.14
CA GLU A 62 15.57 6.67 -9.95
C GLU A 62 16.40 7.68 -9.16
N LEU A 63 16.02 7.97 -7.92
CA LEU A 63 16.75 8.89 -7.05
C LEU A 63 18.18 8.39 -6.80
N ILE A 64 18.35 7.11 -6.46
CA ILE A 64 19.65 6.48 -6.24
C ILE A 64 20.49 6.53 -7.52
N ARG A 65 19.89 6.23 -8.67
CA ARG A 65 20.58 6.29 -9.97
C ARG A 65 21.08 7.69 -10.28
N LEU A 66 20.22 8.70 -10.13
CA LEU A 66 20.57 10.10 -10.36
C LEU A 66 21.65 10.60 -9.38
N TYR A 67 21.54 10.22 -8.11
CA TYR A 67 22.52 10.58 -7.09
C TYR A 67 23.91 10.02 -7.42
N ASN A 68 23.98 8.84 -8.03
CA ASN A 68 25.22 8.22 -8.50
C ASN A 68 25.70 8.72 -9.88
N GLY A 69 25.11 9.80 -10.40
CA GLY A 69 25.52 10.42 -11.68
C GLY A 69 24.92 9.78 -12.93
N GLY A 70 23.90 8.94 -12.78
CA GLY A 70 23.12 8.42 -13.91
C GLY A 70 22.14 9.44 -14.47
N GLU A 71 21.46 9.07 -15.55
CA GLU A 71 20.48 9.93 -16.24
C GLU A 71 19.05 9.49 -15.93
N ALA A 72 18.12 10.45 -15.90
CA ALA A 72 16.69 10.18 -15.85
C ALA A 72 16.19 9.78 -17.23
N GLU A 73 15.39 8.71 -17.28
CA GLU A 73 14.73 8.30 -18.51
C GLU A 73 13.28 8.86 -18.54
N SER A 74 12.93 9.50 -19.65
CA SER A 74 11.55 9.94 -19.84
C SER A 74 10.65 8.74 -20.09
N PRO A 75 9.56 8.55 -19.34
CA PRO A 75 8.62 7.46 -19.57
C PRO A 75 7.95 7.65 -20.95
N ARG A 76 7.84 6.54 -21.70
CA ARG A 76 7.18 6.54 -23.02
C ARG A 76 5.68 6.73 -22.94
N VAL A 77 5.07 6.40 -21.81
CA VAL A 77 3.63 6.45 -21.53
C VAL A 77 3.43 7.17 -20.20
N GLN A 78 2.46 8.03 -20.13
CA GLN A 78 2.04 8.69 -18.89
C GLN A 78 0.78 8.02 -18.32
N TYR A 79 0.51 8.22 -17.04
CA TYR A 79 -0.68 7.65 -16.41
C TYR A 79 -1.99 8.04 -17.11
N LYS A 80 -2.07 9.24 -17.69
CA LYS A 80 -3.21 9.69 -18.49
C LYS A 80 -3.49 8.78 -19.70
N ASP A 81 -2.43 8.27 -20.34
CA ASP A 81 -2.54 7.39 -21.50
C ASP A 81 -3.09 6.02 -21.07
N TYR A 82 -2.62 5.51 -19.93
CA TYR A 82 -3.16 4.30 -19.31
C TYR A 82 -4.63 4.48 -18.91
N SER A 83 -4.97 5.61 -18.29
CA SER A 83 -6.35 5.91 -17.87
C SER A 83 -7.30 5.95 -19.08
N GLU A 84 -6.89 6.59 -20.17
CA GLU A 84 -7.70 6.62 -21.39
C GLU A 84 -7.84 5.24 -22.02
N TRP A 85 -6.75 4.47 -22.08
CA TRP A 85 -6.81 3.10 -22.56
C TRP A 85 -7.74 2.22 -21.70
N MET A 86 -7.69 2.32 -20.37
CA MET A 86 -8.59 1.59 -19.48
C MET A 86 -10.05 1.97 -19.71
N ARG A 87 -10.34 3.27 -19.94
CA ARG A 87 -11.69 3.78 -20.18
C ARG A 87 -12.31 3.25 -21.48
N THR A 88 -11.47 2.96 -22.47
CA THR A 88 -11.90 2.48 -23.79
C THR A 88 -11.91 0.96 -23.94
N ARG A 89 -11.44 0.22 -22.94
CA ARG A 89 -11.42 -1.25 -22.98
C ARG A 89 -12.82 -1.84 -22.82
N ASP A 90 -13.05 -2.92 -23.57
CA ASP A 90 -14.18 -3.81 -23.31
C ASP A 90 -13.85 -4.72 -22.11
N LEU A 91 -14.51 -4.52 -21.00
CA LEU A 91 -14.38 -5.29 -19.76
C LEU A 91 -15.60 -6.21 -19.51
N SER A 92 -16.48 -6.38 -20.48
CA SER A 92 -17.74 -7.11 -20.35
C SER A 92 -17.54 -8.58 -19.91
N ARG A 93 -16.41 -9.22 -20.29
CA ARG A 93 -16.07 -10.57 -19.87
C ARG A 93 -15.70 -10.63 -18.39
N GLN A 94 -14.92 -9.67 -17.92
CA GLN A 94 -14.53 -9.55 -16.51
C GLN A 94 -15.73 -9.21 -15.65
N GLU A 95 -16.57 -8.29 -16.10
CA GLU A 95 -17.84 -7.93 -15.43
C GLU A 95 -18.74 -9.16 -15.26
N LYS A 96 -18.99 -9.91 -16.31
CA LYS A 96 -19.77 -11.15 -16.23
C LYS A 96 -19.18 -12.15 -15.25
N TYR A 97 -17.85 -12.33 -15.25
CA TYR A 97 -17.19 -13.22 -14.32
C TYR A 97 -17.42 -12.79 -12.87
N TRP A 98 -17.19 -11.53 -12.55
CA TRP A 98 -17.35 -11.05 -11.18
C TRP A 98 -18.80 -11.05 -10.73
N LEU A 99 -19.74 -10.68 -11.59
CA LEU A 99 -21.19 -10.75 -11.28
C LEU A 99 -21.63 -12.20 -11.01
N SER A 100 -21.07 -13.18 -11.73
CA SER A 100 -21.39 -14.60 -11.49
C SER A 100 -20.76 -15.17 -10.21
N GLN A 101 -19.79 -14.50 -9.60
CA GLN A 101 -19.24 -14.90 -8.30
C GLN A 101 -20.09 -14.40 -7.13
N PHE A 102 -21.00 -13.45 -7.38
CA PHE A 102 -21.85 -12.78 -6.39
C PHE A 102 -23.30 -12.69 -6.94
N ASP A 103 -23.81 -13.82 -7.45
CA ASP A 103 -25.16 -13.90 -8.04
C ASP A 103 -26.27 -14.11 -7.00
N ASP A 104 -25.90 -14.38 -5.76
CA ASP A 104 -26.76 -14.51 -4.58
C ASP A 104 -26.51 -13.40 -3.55
N GLU A 105 -26.89 -13.62 -2.31
CA GLU A 105 -26.68 -12.66 -1.22
C GLU A 105 -25.20 -12.52 -0.89
N ILE A 106 -24.65 -11.30 -1.03
CA ILE A 106 -23.26 -11.02 -0.72
C ILE A 106 -23.06 -11.11 0.80
N PRO A 107 -22.16 -11.99 1.28
CA PRO A 107 -21.96 -12.16 2.71
C PRO A 107 -21.31 -10.90 3.32
N VAL A 108 -21.90 -10.43 4.41
CA VAL A 108 -21.35 -9.36 5.22
C VAL A 108 -20.72 -9.96 6.47
N LEU A 109 -19.43 -9.70 6.66
CA LEU A 109 -18.69 -10.22 7.80
C LEU A 109 -19.18 -9.58 9.11
N ASP A 110 -19.76 -10.38 10.01
CA ASP A 110 -20.25 -9.95 11.32
C ASP A 110 -19.28 -10.35 12.43
N MET A 111 -18.23 -9.55 12.58
CA MET A 111 -17.22 -9.77 13.63
C MET A 111 -17.73 -9.30 15.00
N PRO A 112 -17.44 -10.06 16.07
CA PRO A 112 -17.67 -9.57 17.43
C PRO A 112 -16.79 -8.32 17.67
N LEU A 113 -17.43 -7.22 18.04
CA LEU A 113 -16.77 -5.93 18.26
C LEU A 113 -16.84 -5.56 19.74
N ASP A 114 -15.75 -5.02 20.29
CA ASP A 114 -15.73 -4.47 21.66
C ASP A 114 -16.55 -3.18 21.76
N HIS A 115 -16.67 -2.45 20.64
CA HIS A 115 -17.42 -1.18 20.56
C HIS A 115 -18.22 -1.13 19.27
N ALA A 116 -19.41 -0.55 19.33
CA ALA A 116 -20.23 -0.34 18.14
C ALA A 116 -19.52 0.54 17.11
N ARG A 117 -19.70 0.22 15.82
CA ARG A 117 -19.17 1.04 14.73
C ARG A 117 -19.84 2.40 14.73
N GLY A 118 -19.04 3.44 14.56
CA GLY A 118 -19.54 4.81 14.40
C GLY A 118 -20.31 5.00 13.10
N LYS A 119 -21.08 6.10 13.03
CA LYS A 119 -21.83 6.48 11.82
C LYS A 119 -20.93 6.77 10.62
N TYR A 120 -19.72 7.23 10.88
CA TYR A 120 -18.72 7.58 9.86
C TYR A 120 -17.47 6.72 10.04
N GLN A 121 -16.83 6.39 8.94
CA GLN A 121 -15.56 5.68 8.96
C GLN A 121 -14.49 6.53 9.66
N SER A 122 -13.78 5.92 10.60
CA SER A 122 -12.59 6.50 11.25
C SER A 122 -11.33 5.83 10.69
N PHE A 123 -10.28 6.63 10.53
CA PHE A 123 -8.95 6.14 10.19
C PHE A 123 -8.04 5.98 11.43
N ALA A 124 -8.59 6.20 12.63
CA ALA A 124 -7.89 5.87 13.87
C ALA A 124 -7.73 4.35 13.98
N GLY A 125 -6.51 3.91 14.18
CA GLY A 125 -6.19 2.48 14.24
C GLY A 125 -4.84 2.26 14.92
N ALA A 126 -4.54 1.00 15.15
CA ALA A 126 -3.26 0.56 15.68
C ALA A 126 -2.80 -0.69 14.91
N ALA A 127 -1.50 -0.94 14.91
CA ALA A 127 -0.91 -2.13 14.34
C ALA A 127 -0.49 -3.09 15.45
N ALA A 128 -0.83 -4.37 15.30
CA ALA A 128 -0.29 -5.46 16.09
C ALA A 128 0.57 -6.35 15.19
N GLY A 129 1.76 -6.70 15.66
CA GLY A 129 2.70 -7.52 14.90
C GLY A 129 3.09 -8.78 15.65
N VAL A 130 3.21 -9.88 14.90
CA VAL A 130 3.74 -11.14 15.41
C VAL A 130 4.90 -11.56 14.52
N LYS A 131 6.01 -11.97 15.14
CA LYS A 131 7.15 -12.51 14.41
C LYS A 131 7.10 -14.05 14.47
N LEU A 132 7.04 -14.67 13.30
CA LEU A 132 7.11 -16.13 13.20
C LEU A 132 8.56 -16.60 13.42
N ASP A 133 8.71 -17.71 14.11
CA ASP A 133 10.01 -18.36 14.24
C ASP A 133 10.48 -19.00 12.92
N ALA A 134 11.76 -19.35 12.85
CA ALA A 134 12.35 -19.91 11.63
C ALA A 134 11.72 -21.26 11.24
N ALA A 135 11.37 -22.11 12.22
CA ALA A 135 10.77 -23.41 11.96
C ALA A 135 9.35 -23.30 11.37
N THR A 136 8.55 -22.37 11.90
CA THR A 136 7.20 -22.08 11.37
C THR A 136 7.29 -21.47 9.98
N SER A 137 8.22 -20.53 9.77
CA SER A 137 8.46 -19.92 8.46
C SER A 137 8.89 -20.95 7.40
N GLU A 138 9.73 -21.92 7.78
CA GLU A 138 10.13 -23.00 6.89
C GLU A 138 8.98 -23.94 6.54
N LYS A 139 8.15 -24.31 7.53
CA LYS A 139 6.94 -25.13 7.27
C LYS A 139 5.98 -24.43 6.32
N LEU A 140 5.77 -23.12 6.47
CA LEU A 140 4.96 -22.33 5.53
C LEU A 140 5.49 -22.40 4.10
N ARG A 141 6.78 -22.12 3.90
CA ARG A 141 7.43 -22.19 2.59
C ARG A 141 7.33 -23.59 1.98
N ASN A 142 7.56 -24.63 2.78
CA ASN A 142 7.44 -26.01 2.34
C ASN A 142 6.00 -26.38 1.98
N THR A 143 5.02 -25.86 2.69
CA THR A 143 3.59 -26.05 2.36
C THR A 143 3.26 -25.37 1.04
N ALA A 144 3.66 -24.11 0.84
CA ALA A 144 3.49 -23.40 -0.42
C ALA A 144 4.07 -24.18 -1.61
N LYS A 145 5.30 -24.69 -1.46
CA LYS A 145 5.95 -25.53 -2.48
C LYS A 145 5.16 -26.80 -2.79
N LYS A 146 4.70 -27.53 -1.76
CA LYS A 146 3.98 -28.80 -1.92
C LYS A 146 2.61 -28.62 -2.57
N THR A 147 1.94 -27.52 -2.30
CA THR A 147 0.59 -27.24 -2.82
C THR A 147 0.60 -26.44 -4.12
N GLY A 148 1.77 -25.98 -4.59
CA GLY A 148 1.86 -25.10 -5.77
C GLY A 148 1.23 -23.73 -5.55
N THR A 149 1.18 -23.26 -4.29
CA THR A 149 0.61 -21.96 -3.91
C THR A 149 1.71 -20.97 -3.50
N THR A 150 1.33 -19.70 -3.32
CA THR A 150 2.20 -18.68 -2.72
C THR A 150 2.04 -18.64 -1.19
N GLU A 151 3.03 -18.09 -0.49
CA GLU A 151 2.92 -17.82 0.95
C GLU A 151 1.73 -16.91 1.26
N TYR A 152 1.46 -15.93 0.37
CA TYR A 152 0.30 -15.05 0.48
C TYR A 152 -1.02 -15.83 0.49
N MET A 153 -1.20 -16.80 -0.42
CA MET A 153 -2.42 -17.63 -0.47
C MET A 153 -2.61 -18.43 0.82
N ILE A 154 -1.53 -18.90 1.44
CA ILE A 154 -1.61 -19.63 2.72
C ILE A 154 -2.03 -18.69 3.84
N PHE A 155 -1.42 -17.48 3.92
CA PHE A 155 -1.81 -16.49 4.91
C PHE A 155 -3.24 -16.03 4.73
N LEU A 156 -3.67 -15.76 3.50
CA LEU A 156 -5.05 -15.38 3.20
C LEU A 156 -6.04 -16.48 3.62
N SER A 157 -5.74 -17.74 3.31
CA SER A 157 -6.57 -18.88 3.73
C SER A 157 -6.67 -18.99 5.26
N ALA A 158 -5.54 -18.81 5.97
CA ALA A 158 -5.54 -18.82 7.43
C ALA A 158 -6.35 -17.65 8.01
N LEU A 159 -6.25 -16.47 7.40
CA LEU A 159 -7.05 -15.30 7.77
C LEU A 159 -8.55 -15.58 7.57
N MET A 160 -8.96 -16.08 6.40
CA MET A 160 -10.36 -16.41 6.12
C MET A 160 -10.93 -17.44 7.10
N ILE A 161 -10.16 -18.50 7.41
CA ILE A 161 -10.56 -19.49 8.42
C ILE A 161 -10.72 -18.84 9.80
N THR A 162 -9.83 -17.95 10.17
CA THR A 162 -9.87 -17.26 11.46
C THR A 162 -11.07 -16.33 11.54
N LEU A 163 -11.34 -15.56 10.49
CA LEU A 163 -12.48 -14.67 10.39
C LEU A 163 -13.80 -15.48 10.45
N GLY A 164 -13.89 -16.57 9.67
CA GLY A 164 -15.07 -17.43 9.67
C GLY A 164 -15.38 -18.03 11.03
N LYS A 165 -14.34 -18.51 11.74
CA LYS A 165 -14.51 -19.02 13.12
C LYS A 165 -14.94 -17.94 14.09
N SER A 166 -14.36 -16.74 13.99
CA SER A 166 -14.67 -15.61 14.88
C SER A 166 -16.08 -15.06 14.63
N ALA A 167 -16.48 -14.95 13.37
CA ALA A 167 -17.80 -14.47 12.96
C ALA A 167 -18.87 -15.57 12.98
N ARG A 168 -18.49 -16.86 13.13
CA ARG A 168 -19.37 -18.03 12.99
C ARG A 168 -20.07 -18.08 11.62
N GLN A 169 -19.35 -17.74 10.57
CA GLN A 169 -19.80 -17.72 9.19
C GLN A 169 -18.91 -18.65 8.36
N GLU A 170 -19.52 -19.36 7.40
CA GLU A 170 -18.78 -20.25 6.49
C GLU A 170 -18.37 -19.53 5.21
N ASP A 171 -19.13 -18.53 4.78
CA ASP A 171 -18.86 -17.75 3.60
C ASP A 171 -18.23 -16.40 3.96
N ILE A 172 -16.98 -16.21 3.51
CA ILE A 172 -16.14 -15.07 3.88
C ILE A 172 -15.54 -14.44 2.62
N VAL A 173 -15.82 -13.16 2.43
CA VAL A 173 -15.22 -12.34 1.36
C VAL A 173 -14.15 -11.42 1.93
N VAL A 174 -12.94 -11.50 1.39
CA VAL A 174 -11.81 -10.65 1.78
C VAL A 174 -11.32 -9.90 0.55
N GLY A 175 -11.34 -8.57 0.61
CA GLY A 175 -10.72 -7.71 -0.40
C GLY A 175 -9.21 -7.62 -0.20
N SER A 176 -8.48 -7.59 -1.31
CA SER A 176 -7.02 -7.42 -1.35
C SER A 176 -6.66 -6.36 -2.38
N ALA A 177 -5.69 -5.51 -2.06
CA ALA A 177 -5.10 -4.56 -3.00
C ALA A 177 -4.08 -5.23 -3.90
#